data_cc93ce4649ee3d6458cd2b15258b7515
#
_entry.id   cc93ce4649ee3d6458cd2b15258b7515
#
_cell.length_a   1.000
_cell.length_b   1.000
_cell.length_c   1.000
_cell.angle_alpha   90.00
_cell.angle_beta   90.00
_cell.angle_gamma   90.00
#
_symmetry.space_group_name_H-M   'P 1'
#
loop_
_entity.id
_entity.type
_entity.pdbx_description
1 polymer ?
#
loop_
_entity_poly.entity_id
_entity_poly.type
_entity_poly.pdbx_seq_one_letter_code
_entity_poly.pdbx_strand_id
1 'polypeptide(L)'
;MSQQYVYSMLRVSKVVPPQKTIIKDISLSFFPGAKIGLLGLNGTGKSTVLRIMAGVDKEFEGEAVPMGDIKIGYLPQEPELDPEKTVREEVESGFGEVAAAQKRLEEVYAEYANPDADFDALAEEQGRLEAIIAAGSSTGGGAEHELEIAADALRLPDWDAKIGNLSGGEKRRVALCKLLLSKPDMLLLDEPTNHLDAESVEWLEQFLVRFPGTVVAVTHDRYFLDNAAEWILELDRGHGIPWKGNYSSWLEQKEKRLENEAKSEAARVKAMKQELEWVRQNAKGRQAKPKARLARFEEMSNYEYQKRNETQEIFIPVAERLGNEVIEFVNVSKSFGDKVLIDDLSFKVPAGAIVGIIGPNGAGKSTLFKMIAGKEQPDSGEVKIGQTVKMSLIDQSREGLQNDKTVFDNIAEGRDILQVGQFEIPARQYLGRFNFKGSDQSKIARQLSGGERGRLHLAKTLLGGGNVLLLDEPSNDLDVETLRALEDALLEFAGSVMVISHDRWFLDRIATHILACEGDSKWVFFDGNYQEYEADKKRRLGEEGSKPKRIKYKPVTR
;
A
#
# COMPACT_ATOMS: atom_id res chain seq x y z
N MET A 1 15.37 -28.28 21.18
CA MET A 1 15.42 -26.84 21.40
C MET A 1 13.98 -26.35 21.29
N SER A 2 13.40 -25.84 22.39
CA SER A 2 12.07 -25.22 22.35
C SER A 2 12.16 -23.98 21.46
N GLN A 3 11.43 -23.97 20.36
CA GLN A 3 11.30 -22.77 19.53
C GLN A 3 10.65 -21.69 20.42
N GLN A 4 11.43 -20.69 20.82
CA GLN A 4 10.90 -19.53 21.52
C GLN A 4 10.18 -18.65 20.50
N TYR A 5 8.89 -18.41 20.72
CA TYR A 5 8.13 -17.42 19.95
C TYR A 5 8.44 -16.01 20.50
N VAL A 6 8.32 -15.00 19.65
CA VAL A 6 8.47 -13.59 20.04
C VAL A 6 7.13 -13.01 20.49
N TYR A 7 6.06 -13.43 19.85
CA TYR A 7 4.69 -12.96 20.12
C TYR A 7 3.70 -14.11 19.95
N SER A 8 2.65 -14.14 20.76
CA SER A 8 1.60 -15.15 20.67
C SER A 8 0.21 -14.51 20.74
N MET A 9 -0.66 -14.93 19.86
CA MET A 9 -2.09 -14.63 19.87
C MET A 9 -2.85 -15.93 20.10
N LEU A 10 -3.81 -15.94 21.03
CA LEU A 10 -4.61 -17.11 21.37
C LEU A 10 -6.10 -16.75 21.38
N ARG A 11 -6.87 -17.34 20.45
CA ARG A 11 -8.31 -17.14 20.27
C ARG A 11 -8.73 -15.68 20.18
N VAL A 12 -7.91 -14.86 19.52
CA VAL A 12 -8.19 -13.44 19.42
C VAL A 12 -9.38 -13.19 18.50
N SER A 13 -10.40 -12.51 19.05
CA SER A 13 -11.62 -12.15 18.33
C SER A 13 -11.96 -10.68 18.60
N LYS A 14 -12.45 -9.97 17.58
CA LYS A 14 -12.88 -8.57 17.70
C LYS A 14 -14.18 -8.33 16.97
N VAL A 15 -15.14 -7.74 17.70
CA VAL A 15 -16.43 -7.30 17.18
C VAL A 15 -16.48 -5.77 17.25
N VAL A 16 -16.91 -5.12 16.19
CA VAL A 16 -17.14 -3.66 16.17
C VAL A 16 -18.62 -3.35 16.00
N PRO A 17 -19.10 -2.23 16.60
CA PRO A 17 -20.51 -1.84 16.44
C PRO A 17 -20.90 -1.67 14.95
N PRO A 18 -22.15 -2.05 14.54
CA PRO A 18 -23.25 -2.59 15.34
C PRO A 18 -23.32 -4.11 15.46
N GLN A 19 -22.28 -4.87 15.61
CA GLN A 19 -22.09 -6.35 15.69
C GLN A 19 -21.38 -6.97 14.47
N LYS A 20 -20.49 -6.22 13.80
CA LYS A 20 -19.66 -6.78 12.74
C LYS A 20 -18.40 -7.44 13.35
N THR A 21 -18.30 -8.76 13.25
CA THR A 21 -17.07 -9.48 13.59
C THR A 21 -16.02 -9.24 12.50
N ILE A 22 -14.89 -8.60 12.85
CA ILE A 22 -13.77 -8.35 11.94
C ILE A 22 -12.67 -9.40 12.09
N ILE A 23 -12.44 -9.87 13.32
CA ILE A 23 -11.44 -10.90 13.65
C ILE A 23 -12.15 -12.00 14.42
N LYS A 24 -11.90 -13.25 14.04
CA LYS A 24 -12.57 -14.41 14.61
C LYS A 24 -11.56 -15.52 14.92
N ASP A 25 -11.39 -15.81 16.20
CA ASP A 25 -10.62 -16.96 16.73
C ASP A 25 -9.21 -17.11 16.11
N ILE A 26 -8.45 -16.00 16.05
CA ILE A 26 -7.09 -16.04 15.54
C ILE A 26 -6.15 -16.59 16.62
N SER A 27 -5.49 -17.72 16.30
CA SER A 27 -4.47 -18.34 17.15
C SER A 27 -3.20 -18.53 16.34
N LEU A 28 -2.19 -17.70 16.63
CA LEU A 28 -0.93 -17.61 15.88
C LEU A 28 0.25 -17.33 16.82
N SER A 29 1.40 -17.88 16.47
CA SER A 29 2.66 -17.58 17.15
C SER A 29 3.71 -17.12 16.15
N PHE A 30 4.44 -16.09 16.50
CA PHE A 30 5.41 -15.42 15.63
C PHE A 30 6.83 -15.81 16.02
N PHE A 31 7.64 -16.18 15.04
CA PHE A 31 9.02 -16.60 15.24
C PHE A 31 9.97 -15.39 15.30
N PRO A 32 11.08 -15.49 16.08
CA PRO A 32 12.12 -14.48 16.07
C PRO A 32 12.71 -14.30 14.64
N GLY A 33 12.89 -13.06 14.23
CA GLY A 33 13.48 -12.71 12.95
C GLY A 33 12.58 -12.91 11.72
N ALA A 34 11.37 -13.46 11.88
CA ALA A 34 10.45 -13.71 10.76
C ALA A 34 10.00 -12.42 10.08
N LYS A 35 9.90 -12.45 8.75
CA LYS A 35 9.39 -11.35 7.90
C LYS A 35 8.02 -11.74 7.37
N ILE A 36 6.99 -11.07 7.85
CA ILE A 36 5.60 -11.47 7.64
C ILE A 36 4.84 -10.33 6.94
N GLY A 37 4.31 -10.62 5.76
CA GLY A 37 3.37 -9.76 5.05
C GLY A 37 1.93 -10.07 5.45
N LEU A 38 1.18 -9.08 5.91
CA LEU A 38 -0.23 -9.23 6.29
C LEU A 38 -1.13 -8.76 5.16
N LEU A 39 -1.85 -9.70 4.55
CA LEU A 39 -2.74 -9.46 3.41
C LEU A 39 -4.22 -9.65 3.78
N GLY A 40 -5.08 -9.06 2.99
CA GLY A 40 -6.54 -9.18 3.10
C GLY A 40 -7.25 -8.01 2.43
N LEU A 41 -8.54 -8.17 2.16
CA LEU A 41 -9.39 -7.11 1.62
C LEU A 41 -9.43 -5.88 2.54
N ASN A 42 -9.80 -4.73 2.00
CA ASN A 42 -10.00 -3.54 2.81
C ASN A 42 -11.16 -3.76 3.81
N GLY A 43 -10.93 -3.37 5.07
CA GLY A 43 -11.88 -3.56 6.15
C GLY A 43 -11.93 -4.96 6.77
N THR A 44 -10.98 -5.86 6.46
CA THR A 44 -10.87 -7.19 7.07
C THR A 44 -10.20 -7.18 8.45
N GLY A 45 -9.69 -6.03 8.90
CA GLY A 45 -9.10 -5.91 10.23
C GLY A 45 -7.57 -5.97 10.27
N LYS A 46 -6.86 -5.79 9.14
CA LYS A 46 -5.39 -5.78 9.08
C LYS A 46 -4.77 -4.81 10.10
N SER A 47 -5.13 -3.54 10.04
CA SER A 47 -4.66 -2.52 10.99
C SER A 47 -5.12 -2.81 12.42
N THR A 48 -6.27 -3.45 12.61
CA THR A 48 -6.74 -3.86 13.93
C THR A 48 -5.85 -4.94 14.54
N VAL A 49 -5.40 -5.92 13.75
CA VAL A 49 -4.43 -6.93 14.20
C VAL A 49 -3.14 -6.26 14.64
N LEU A 50 -2.58 -5.33 13.84
CA LEU A 50 -1.37 -4.60 14.23
C LEU A 50 -1.56 -3.78 15.51
N ARG A 51 -2.72 -3.09 15.67
CA ARG A 51 -3.03 -2.30 16.88
C ARG A 51 -3.15 -3.17 18.13
N ILE A 52 -3.74 -4.36 18.00
CA ILE A 52 -3.79 -5.35 19.10
C ILE A 52 -2.37 -5.80 19.44
N MET A 53 -1.56 -6.17 18.44
CA MET A 53 -0.17 -6.60 18.65
C MET A 53 0.71 -5.49 19.26
N ALA A 54 0.46 -4.24 18.90
CA ALA A 54 1.14 -3.06 19.45
C ALA A 54 0.66 -2.68 20.88
N GLY A 55 -0.38 -3.36 21.40
CA GLY A 55 -0.97 -3.04 22.70
C GLY A 55 -1.77 -1.74 22.73
N VAL A 56 -2.04 -1.13 21.57
CA VAL A 56 -2.84 0.10 21.42
C VAL A 56 -4.34 -0.22 21.56
N ASP A 57 -4.79 -1.31 20.95
CA ASP A 57 -6.16 -1.78 21.05
C ASP A 57 -6.25 -2.92 22.07
N LYS A 58 -6.95 -2.68 23.16
CA LYS A 58 -7.14 -3.63 24.28
C LYS A 58 -8.55 -4.21 24.36
N GLU A 59 -9.44 -3.77 23.47
CA GLU A 59 -10.84 -4.21 23.46
C GLU A 59 -11.01 -5.40 22.49
N PHE A 60 -10.58 -6.58 22.88
CA PHE A 60 -10.73 -7.83 22.13
C PHE A 60 -10.93 -9.00 23.08
N GLU A 61 -11.44 -10.11 22.56
CA GLU A 61 -11.54 -11.39 23.27
C GLU A 61 -10.31 -12.26 22.96
N GLY A 62 -9.85 -13.06 23.93
CA GLY A 62 -8.66 -13.90 23.80
C GLY A 62 -7.43 -13.28 24.43
N GLU A 63 -6.26 -13.77 24.05
CA GLU A 63 -4.97 -13.32 24.58
C GLU A 63 -4.05 -12.93 23.42
N ALA A 64 -3.35 -11.80 23.58
CA ALA A 64 -2.34 -11.31 22.64
C ALA A 64 -1.18 -10.74 23.46
N VAL A 65 -0.09 -11.49 23.56
CA VAL A 65 1.00 -11.17 24.48
C VAL A 65 2.38 -11.32 23.82
N PRO A 66 3.31 -10.40 24.08
CA PRO A 66 4.71 -10.60 23.76
C PRO A 66 5.30 -11.70 24.67
N MET A 67 6.25 -12.45 24.14
CA MET A 67 6.97 -13.49 24.87
C MET A 67 8.29 -12.93 25.39
N GLY A 68 8.29 -12.51 26.65
CA GLY A 68 9.41 -11.85 27.28
C GLY A 68 9.34 -10.32 27.20
N ASP A 69 10.44 -9.67 27.60
CA ASP A 69 10.55 -8.21 27.61
C ASP A 69 11.13 -7.71 26.28
N ILE A 70 10.26 -7.65 25.25
CA ILE A 70 10.65 -7.21 23.91
C ILE A 70 10.15 -5.79 23.63
N LYS A 71 10.98 -5.04 22.92
CA LYS A 71 10.62 -3.71 22.43
C LYS A 71 9.85 -3.81 21.12
N ILE A 72 8.58 -3.44 21.14
CA ILE A 72 7.72 -3.41 19.96
C ILE A 72 7.67 -2.00 19.40
N GLY A 73 8.04 -1.84 18.14
CA GLY A 73 7.91 -0.60 17.39
C GLY A 73 6.70 -0.66 16.47
N TYR A 74 5.83 0.36 16.49
CA TYR A 74 4.62 0.41 15.68
C TYR A 74 4.56 1.69 14.85
N LEU A 75 4.39 1.53 13.54
CA LEU A 75 4.09 2.61 12.60
C LEU A 75 2.59 2.56 12.25
N PRO A 76 1.76 3.46 12.77
CA PRO A 76 0.35 3.56 12.36
C PRO A 76 0.20 4.21 10.99
N GLN A 77 -0.99 4.11 10.41
CA GLN A 77 -1.31 4.75 9.14
C GLN A 77 -1.19 6.29 9.22
N GLU A 78 -1.55 6.88 10.34
CA GLU A 78 -1.38 8.31 10.65
C GLU A 78 -0.55 8.42 11.93
N PRO A 79 0.77 8.69 11.84
CA PRO A 79 1.62 8.81 13.00
C PRO A 79 1.42 10.16 13.74
N GLU A 80 1.37 10.09 15.05
CA GLU A 80 1.37 11.26 15.91
C GLU A 80 2.81 11.68 16.22
N LEU A 81 3.19 12.88 15.79
CA LEU A 81 4.49 13.49 16.03
C LEU A 81 4.29 14.84 16.72
N ASP A 82 5.29 15.30 17.46
CA ASP A 82 5.25 16.59 18.14
C ASP A 82 5.37 17.74 17.11
N PRO A 83 4.32 18.57 16.93
CA PRO A 83 4.30 19.62 15.92
C PRO A 83 5.32 20.74 16.17
N GLU A 84 5.78 20.92 17.42
CA GLU A 84 6.71 22.00 17.80
C GLU A 84 8.17 21.65 17.54
N LYS A 85 8.49 20.36 17.44
CA LYS A 85 9.84 19.88 17.16
C LYS A 85 10.23 20.07 15.71
N THR A 86 11.54 20.14 15.48
CA THR A 86 12.14 20.03 14.15
C THR A 86 12.23 18.57 13.71
N VAL A 87 12.42 18.34 12.41
CA VAL A 87 12.64 17.00 11.85
C VAL A 87 13.81 16.31 12.54
N ARG A 88 14.91 17.04 12.77
CA ARG A 88 16.10 16.52 13.43
C ARG A 88 15.82 16.06 14.85
N GLU A 89 15.22 16.93 15.67
CA GLU A 89 14.87 16.62 17.06
C GLU A 89 13.94 15.41 17.18
N GLU A 90 12.98 15.31 16.26
CA GLU A 90 12.03 14.19 16.27
C GLU A 90 12.70 12.87 15.90
N VAL A 91 13.56 12.84 14.87
CA VAL A 91 14.28 11.63 14.46
C VAL A 91 15.31 11.22 15.49
N GLU A 92 16.09 12.16 16.02
CA GLU A 92 17.08 11.90 17.09
C GLU A 92 16.43 11.34 18.35
N SER A 93 15.20 11.72 18.65
CA SER A 93 14.45 11.12 19.77
C SER A 93 14.22 9.61 19.62
N GLY A 94 14.36 9.05 18.42
CA GLY A 94 14.33 7.61 18.15
C GLY A 94 15.53 6.85 18.72
N PHE A 95 16.68 7.50 18.82
CA PHE A 95 17.87 6.93 19.44
C PHE A 95 17.81 6.91 20.99
N GLY A 96 16.76 7.44 21.59
CA GLY A 96 16.38 7.49 23.00
C GLY A 96 17.51 7.23 24.02
N GLU A 97 17.87 5.97 24.19
CA GLU A 97 18.93 5.57 25.14
C GLU A 97 20.33 5.91 24.64
N VAL A 98 20.61 5.77 23.34
CA VAL A 98 21.93 6.02 22.77
C VAL A 98 22.24 7.51 22.74
N ALA A 99 21.27 8.34 22.32
CA ALA A 99 21.43 9.80 22.33
C ALA A 99 21.53 10.36 23.75
N ALA A 100 20.73 9.84 24.70
CA ALA A 100 20.84 10.19 26.11
C ALA A 100 22.19 9.77 26.69
N ALA A 101 22.68 8.58 26.34
CA ALA A 101 23.99 8.09 26.75
C ALA A 101 25.13 8.93 26.17
N GLN A 102 25.04 9.32 24.88
CA GLN A 102 26.03 10.23 24.26
C GLN A 102 26.08 11.59 24.96
N LYS A 103 24.92 12.21 25.16
CA LYS A 103 24.85 13.50 25.86
C LYS A 103 25.36 13.41 27.28
N ARG A 104 24.97 12.35 28.01
CA ARG A 104 25.46 12.13 29.38
C ARG A 104 26.98 11.86 29.41
N LEU A 105 27.51 11.18 28.39
CA LEU A 105 28.95 10.93 28.27
C LEU A 105 29.73 12.23 28.04
N GLU A 106 29.20 13.19 27.27
CA GLU A 106 29.80 14.53 27.13
C GLU A 106 29.79 15.28 28.46
N GLU A 107 28.69 15.19 29.23
CA GLU A 107 28.61 15.75 30.57
C GLU A 107 29.64 15.12 31.54
N VAL A 108 29.78 13.78 31.49
CA VAL A 108 30.78 13.04 32.27
C VAL A 108 32.20 13.49 31.89
N TYR A 109 32.50 13.71 30.63
CA TYR A 109 33.79 14.26 30.21
C TYR A 109 34.02 15.69 30.73
N ALA A 110 32.97 16.51 30.80
CA ALA A 110 33.07 17.83 31.37
C ALA A 110 33.25 17.77 32.94
N GLU A 111 32.63 16.80 33.59
CA GLU A 111 32.77 16.56 35.04
C GLU A 111 34.18 16.09 35.43
N TYR A 112 34.92 15.39 34.54
CA TYR A 112 36.32 15.06 34.76
C TYR A 112 37.25 16.29 34.93
N ALA A 113 36.83 17.46 34.46
CA ALA A 113 37.58 18.71 34.64
C ALA A 113 37.45 19.28 36.07
N ASN A 114 36.54 18.77 36.90
CA ASN A 114 36.35 19.21 38.27
C ASN A 114 37.33 18.47 39.24
N PRO A 115 38.21 19.17 39.95
CA PRO A 115 39.17 18.54 40.87
C PRO A 115 38.55 17.78 42.05
N ASP A 116 37.32 18.09 42.41
CA ASP A 116 36.56 17.47 43.51
C ASP A 116 35.64 16.32 43.04
N ALA A 117 35.73 15.90 41.77
CA ALA A 117 34.89 14.85 41.23
C ALA A 117 35.32 13.45 41.74
N ASP A 118 34.34 12.57 41.90
CA ASP A 118 34.59 11.14 42.17
C ASP A 118 34.97 10.42 40.87
N PHE A 119 36.27 10.33 40.60
CA PHE A 119 36.81 9.73 39.35
C PHE A 119 36.46 8.27 39.21
N ASP A 120 36.29 7.49 40.27
CA ASP A 120 35.95 6.07 40.19
C ASP A 120 34.49 5.90 39.77
N ALA A 121 33.57 6.68 40.32
CA ALA A 121 32.17 6.69 39.94
C ALA A 121 31.96 7.15 38.47
N LEU A 122 32.70 8.20 38.06
CA LEU A 122 32.65 8.69 36.68
C LEU A 122 33.18 7.65 35.66
N ALA A 123 34.23 6.90 36.02
CA ALA A 123 34.79 5.86 35.18
C ALA A 123 33.83 4.66 35.02
N GLU A 124 33.11 4.28 36.09
CA GLU A 124 32.08 3.24 36.01
C GLU A 124 30.89 3.70 35.16
N GLU A 125 30.43 4.94 35.33
CA GLU A 125 29.37 5.54 34.51
C GLU A 125 29.79 5.66 33.06
N GLN A 126 31.00 6.12 32.76
CA GLN A 126 31.57 6.17 31.40
C GLN A 126 31.54 4.79 30.75
N GLY A 127 32.03 3.76 31.42
CA GLY A 127 32.05 2.40 30.88
C GLY A 127 30.64 1.85 30.56
N ARG A 128 29.65 2.20 31.40
CA ARG A 128 28.25 1.84 31.16
C ARG A 128 27.69 2.59 29.95
N LEU A 129 27.93 3.87 29.83
CA LEU A 129 27.46 4.72 28.72
C LEU A 129 28.10 4.30 27.39
N GLU A 130 29.41 4.03 27.39
CA GLU A 130 30.14 3.52 26.21
C GLU A 130 29.60 2.15 25.76
N ALA A 131 29.23 1.26 26.69
CA ALA A 131 28.62 -0.02 26.39
C ALA A 131 27.24 0.15 25.71
N ILE A 132 26.41 1.09 26.20
CA ILE A 132 25.12 1.43 25.58
C ILE A 132 25.32 1.98 24.17
N ILE A 133 26.28 2.90 23.99
CA ILE A 133 26.59 3.49 22.67
C ILE A 133 27.12 2.43 21.70
N ALA A 134 28.01 1.54 22.17
CA ALA A 134 28.55 0.45 21.35
C ALA A 134 27.49 -0.58 20.95
N ALA A 135 26.55 -0.91 21.85
CA ALA A 135 25.44 -1.81 21.56
C ALA A 135 24.44 -1.19 20.56
N GLY A 136 24.28 0.14 20.57
CA GLY A 136 23.45 0.88 19.62
C GLY A 136 24.06 1.07 18.24
N SER A 137 25.38 0.97 18.10
CA SER A 137 26.12 1.17 16.83
C SER A 137 26.43 -0.17 16.17
N SER A 138 25.60 -0.62 15.26
CA SER A 138 25.79 -1.90 14.55
C SER A 138 26.77 -1.84 13.35
N THR A 139 27.12 -0.63 12.89
CA THR A 139 28.07 -0.39 11.80
C THR A 139 29.08 0.67 12.22
N GLY A 140 30.34 0.47 11.90
CA GLY A 140 31.48 1.29 12.37
C GLY A 140 31.49 2.78 11.99
N GLY A 141 30.34 3.36 11.65
CA GLY A 141 30.17 4.77 11.25
C GLY A 141 29.48 5.69 12.27
N GLY A 142 29.03 5.17 13.43
CA GLY A 142 28.30 5.96 14.44
C GLY A 142 26.83 6.24 14.08
N ALA A 143 26.05 6.63 15.12
CA ALA A 143 24.60 6.87 15.00
C ALA A 143 24.26 7.98 13.98
N GLU A 144 25.09 9.00 13.86
CA GLU A 144 24.89 10.12 12.94
C GLU A 144 24.98 9.68 11.46
N HIS A 145 25.88 8.79 11.14
CA HIS A 145 26.00 8.24 9.78
C HIS A 145 24.81 7.36 9.39
N GLU A 146 24.31 6.50 10.30
CA GLU A 146 23.09 5.72 10.08
C GLU A 146 21.86 6.64 9.89
N LEU A 147 21.78 7.71 10.65
CA LEU A 147 20.76 8.73 10.54
C LEU A 147 20.78 9.42 9.17
N GLU A 148 21.95 9.86 8.70
CA GLU A 148 22.07 10.51 7.39
C GLU A 148 21.69 9.56 6.26
N ILE A 149 22.16 8.31 6.30
CA ILE A 149 21.81 7.29 5.28
C ILE A 149 20.29 7.07 5.23
N ALA A 150 19.65 6.88 6.39
CA ALA A 150 18.22 6.64 6.46
C ALA A 150 17.42 7.87 6.02
N ALA A 151 17.86 9.06 6.43
CA ALA A 151 17.22 10.32 6.04
C ALA A 151 17.31 10.60 4.55
N ASP A 152 18.46 10.35 3.93
CA ASP A 152 18.64 10.52 2.50
C ASP A 152 17.82 9.49 1.70
N ALA A 153 17.83 8.23 2.14
CA ALA A 153 17.09 7.15 1.51
C ALA A 153 15.58 7.36 1.58
N LEU A 154 15.06 7.83 2.70
CA LEU A 154 13.64 8.17 2.88
C LEU A 154 13.31 9.59 2.40
N ARG A 155 14.30 10.33 1.89
CA ARG A 155 14.14 11.70 1.39
C ARG A 155 13.40 12.59 2.39
N LEU A 156 13.91 12.64 3.63
CA LEU A 156 13.33 13.47 4.66
C LEU A 156 13.37 14.95 4.27
N PRO A 157 12.44 15.77 4.78
CA PRO A 157 12.51 17.23 4.67
C PRO A 157 13.77 17.80 5.29
N ASP A 158 13.96 19.11 5.14
CA ASP A 158 15.08 19.82 5.78
C ASP A 158 15.07 19.61 7.28
N TRP A 159 16.25 19.43 7.88
CA TRP A 159 16.42 19.13 9.28
C TRP A 159 15.79 20.16 10.23
N ASP A 160 15.83 21.44 9.83
CA ASP A 160 15.29 22.56 10.62
C ASP A 160 13.80 22.82 10.37
N ALA A 161 13.16 22.05 9.46
CA ALA A 161 11.73 22.16 9.22
C ALA A 161 10.92 21.70 10.44
N LYS A 162 9.91 22.50 10.85
CA LYS A 162 9.01 22.13 11.92
C LYS A 162 8.01 21.07 11.46
N ILE A 163 7.82 20.05 12.29
CA ILE A 163 6.87 18.93 12.05
C ILE A 163 5.45 19.44 11.77
N GLY A 164 5.03 20.50 12.47
CA GLY A 164 3.70 21.10 12.29
C GLY A 164 3.39 21.52 10.85
N ASN A 165 4.42 21.97 10.12
CA ASN A 165 4.29 22.49 8.74
C ASN A 165 4.42 21.41 7.66
N LEU A 166 4.71 20.16 8.03
CA LEU A 166 4.91 19.07 7.08
C LEU A 166 3.58 18.50 6.59
N SER A 167 3.59 18.05 5.34
CA SER A 167 2.50 17.23 4.78
C SER A 167 2.38 15.89 5.49
N GLY A 168 1.22 15.22 5.37
CA GLY A 168 1.00 13.90 5.96
C GLY A 168 2.04 12.85 5.52
N GLY A 169 2.41 12.86 4.23
CA GLY A 169 3.43 11.97 3.70
C GLY A 169 4.83 12.24 4.26
N GLU A 170 5.20 13.50 4.45
CA GLU A 170 6.48 13.87 5.08
C GLU A 170 6.53 13.47 6.54
N LYS A 171 5.47 13.73 7.32
CA LYS A 171 5.35 13.26 8.71
C LYS A 171 5.52 11.76 8.82
N ARG A 172 4.94 11.02 7.88
CA ARG A 172 5.04 9.56 7.85
C ARG A 172 6.46 9.08 7.60
N ARG A 173 7.19 9.70 6.66
CA ARG A 173 8.61 9.39 6.41
C ARG A 173 9.49 9.67 7.63
N VAL A 174 9.24 10.79 8.33
CA VAL A 174 9.94 11.12 9.58
C VAL A 174 9.65 10.07 10.65
N ALA A 175 8.38 9.68 10.85
CA ALA A 175 8.01 8.65 11.82
C ALA A 175 8.63 7.29 11.49
N LEU A 176 8.63 6.89 10.22
CA LEU A 176 9.28 5.67 9.77
C LEU A 176 10.79 5.69 10.06
N CYS A 177 11.48 6.77 9.70
CA CYS A 177 12.90 6.95 9.97
C CYS A 177 13.21 6.82 11.47
N LYS A 178 12.49 7.56 12.32
CA LYS A 178 12.59 7.48 13.78
C LYS A 178 12.42 6.05 14.29
N LEU A 179 11.40 5.35 13.78
CA LEU A 179 11.09 3.98 14.18
C LEU A 179 12.20 3.00 13.81
N LEU A 180 12.70 3.06 12.58
CA LEU A 180 13.78 2.18 12.10
C LEU A 180 15.07 2.38 12.90
N LEU A 181 15.40 3.63 13.24
CA LEU A 181 16.58 3.97 14.03
C LEU A 181 16.45 3.58 15.50
N SER A 182 15.24 3.38 16.02
CA SER A 182 15.01 2.93 17.40
C SER A 182 15.33 1.44 17.63
N LYS A 183 15.64 0.69 16.57
CA LYS A 183 16.05 -0.74 16.56
C LYS A 183 15.24 -1.62 17.51
N PRO A 184 13.89 -1.69 17.36
CA PRO A 184 13.07 -2.54 18.21
C PRO A 184 13.29 -4.03 17.89
N ASP A 185 12.87 -4.94 18.79
CA ASP A 185 12.93 -6.38 18.57
C ASP A 185 11.84 -6.87 17.60
N MET A 186 10.73 -6.12 17.54
CA MET A 186 9.62 -6.40 16.64
C MET A 186 9.10 -5.11 16.01
N LEU A 187 8.99 -5.09 14.68
CA LEU A 187 8.44 -4.00 13.89
C LEU A 187 7.03 -4.36 13.40
N LEU A 188 6.08 -3.47 13.67
CA LEU A 188 4.72 -3.52 13.17
C LEU A 188 4.49 -2.32 12.25
N LEU A 189 4.33 -2.56 10.96
CA LEU A 189 4.28 -1.51 9.94
C LEU A 189 2.93 -1.52 9.22
N ASP A 190 2.17 -0.44 9.35
CA ASP A 190 0.87 -0.28 8.66
C ASP A 190 1.05 0.59 7.42
N GLU A 191 1.05 -0.05 6.24
CA GLU A 191 1.26 0.55 4.91
C GLU A 191 2.56 1.38 4.81
N PRO A 192 3.75 0.81 5.14
CA PRO A 192 4.99 1.57 5.20
C PRO A 192 5.47 2.11 3.84
N THR A 193 5.00 1.54 2.75
CA THR A 193 5.35 1.92 1.37
C THR A 193 4.55 3.10 0.83
N ASN A 194 3.41 3.44 1.46
CA ASN A 194 2.60 4.57 1.03
C ASN A 194 3.36 5.89 1.17
N HIS A 195 3.27 6.74 0.17
CA HIS A 195 3.97 8.04 0.05
C HIS A 195 5.50 7.93 -0.08
N LEU A 196 6.06 6.74 -0.25
CA LEU A 196 7.44 6.53 -0.65
C LEU A 196 7.53 6.45 -2.18
N ASP A 197 8.61 6.93 -2.74
CA ASP A 197 8.93 6.65 -4.15
C ASP A 197 9.61 5.27 -4.30
N ALA A 198 9.69 4.78 -5.53
CA ALA A 198 10.16 3.43 -5.81
C ALA A 198 11.58 3.15 -5.26
N GLU A 199 12.46 4.15 -5.30
CA GLU A 199 13.84 4.01 -4.80
C GLU A 199 13.87 3.93 -3.26
N SER A 200 13.03 4.73 -2.57
CA SER A 200 12.90 4.66 -1.10
C SER A 200 12.27 3.35 -0.65
N VAL A 201 11.32 2.80 -1.42
CA VAL A 201 10.74 1.46 -1.17
C VAL A 201 11.80 0.38 -1.32
N GLU A 202 12.61 0.40 -2.38
CA GLU A 202 13.70 -0.57 -2.58
C GLU A 202 14.72 -0.55 -1.43
N TRP A 203 15.07 0.65 -0.96
CA TRP A 203 15.94 0.78 0.21
C TRP A 203 15.30 0.19 1.47
N LEU A 204 14.00 0.47 1.70
CA LEU A 204 13.27 -0.08 2.85
C LEU A 204 13.20 -1.61 2.81
N GLU A 205 12.96 -2.21 1.64
CA GLU A 205 13.02 -3.66 1.43
C GLU A 205 14.36 -4.24 1.88
N GLN A 206 15.45 -3.67 1.37
CA GLN A 206 16.82 -4.12 1.71
C GLN A 206 17.11 -3.94 3.21
N PHE A 207 16.64 -2.86 3.81
CA PHE A 207 16.78 -2.62 5.24
C PHE A 207 16.04 -3.70 6.06
N LEU A 208 14.77 -3.98 5.73
CA LEU A 208 13.96 -4.94 6.47
C LEU A 208 14.43 -6.39 6.31
N VAL A 209 14.96 -6.75 5.14
CA VAL A 209 15.60 -8.08 4.93
C VAL A 209 16.77 -8.27 5.88
N ARG A 210 17.58 -7.23 6.10
CA ARG A 210 18.76 -7.28 6.99
C ARG A 210 18.42 -7.04 8.46
N PHE A 211 17.23 -6.56 8.75
CA PHE A 211 16.80 -6.26 10.11
C PHE A 211 16.74 -7.56 10.94
N PRO A 212 17.41 -7.64 12.11
CA PRO A 212 17.50 -8.89 12.86
C PRO A 212 16.20 -9.26 13.58
N GLY A 213 15.34 -8.28 13.88
CA GLY A 213 14.08 -8.47 14.57
C GLY A 213 12.96 -9.02 13.68
N THR A 214 11.84 -9.34 14.30
CA THR A 214 10.62 -9.78 13.61
C THR A 214 9.91 -8.58 12.98
N VAL A 215 9.41 -8.76 11.75
CA VAL A 215 8.66 -7.72 11.03
C VAL A 215 7.28 -8.24 10.65
N VAL A 216 6.24 -7.48 10.97
CA VAL A 216 4.89 -7.69 10.44
C VAL A 216 4.47 -6.42 9.70
N ALA A 217 4.31 -6.51 8.39
CA ALA A 217 3.97 -5.37 7.55
C ALA A 217 2.64 -5.60 6.82
N VAL A 218 1.73 -4.65 6.98
CA VAL A 218 0.54 -4.53 6.12
C VAL A 218 0.94 -3.67 4.94
N THR A 219 0.86 -4.18 3.74
CA THR A 219 1.07 -3.38 2.52
C THR A 219 0.36 -3.99 1.32
N HIS A 220 0.06 -3.16 0.35
CA HIS A 220 -0.46 -3.56 -0.95
C HIS A 220 0.64 -3.62 -2.03
N ASP A 221 1.88 -3.24 -1.70
CA ASP A 221 3.03 -3.34 -2.59
C ASP A 221 3.48 -4.80 -2.71
N ARG A 222 3.24 -5.38 -3.87
CA ARG A 222 3.49 -6.79 -4.15
C ARG A 222 4.97 -7.12 -4.31
N TYR A 223 5.77 -6.19 -4.87
CA TYR A 223 7.23 -6.34 -4.92
C TYR A 223 7.84 -6.33 -3.53
N PHE A 224 7.37 -5.41 -2.68
CA PHE A 224 7.80 -5.38 -1.28
C PHE A 224 7.52 -6.71 -0.59
N LEU A 225 6.31 -7.28 -0.77
CA LEU A 225 5.95 -8.57 -0.19
C LEU A 225 6.73 -9.74 -0.81
N ASP A 226 7.07 -9.65 -2.08
CA ASP A 226 7.84 -10.69 -2.77
C ASP A 226 9.31 -10.70 -2.37
N ASN A 227 9.89 -9.52 -2.15
CA ASN A 227 11.31 -9.34 -1.83
C ASN A 227 11.59 -9.44 -0.32
N ALA A 228 10.71 -8.91 0.53
CA ALA A 228 10.96 -8.78 1.95
C ALA A 228 10.25 -9.83 2.83
N ALA A 229 9.12 -10.41 2.38
CA ALA A 229 8.37 -11.36 3.19
C ALA A 229 8.81 -12.81 2.99
N GLU A 230 8.95 -13.54 4.09
CA GLU A 230 9.17 -14.99 4.14
C GLU A 230 7.88 -15.77 4.44
N TRP A 231 6.91 -15.07 5.01
CA TRP A 231 5.59 -15.58 5.34
C TRP A 231 4.53 -14.58 4.95
N ILE A 232 3.41 -15.08 4.47
CA ILE A 232 2.19 -14.30 4.25
C ILE A 232 1.14 -14.73 5.25
N LEU A 233 0.59 -13.78 6.00
CA LEU A 233 -0.59 -13.97 6.84
C LEU A 233 -1.79 -13.36 6.13
N GLU A 234 -2.67 -14.20 5.62
CA GLU A 234 -3.89 -13.76 4.94
C GLU A 234 -5.03 -13.65 5.94
N LEU A 235 -5.69 -12.48 6.01
CA LEU A 235 -6.95 -12.30 6.71
C LEU A 235 -8.12 -12.54 5.75
N ASP A 236 -8.72 -13.71 5.84
CA ASP A 236 -9.89 -14.09 5.05
C ASP A 236 -11.08 -14.39 5.97
N ARG A 237 -12.19 -13.67 5.81
CA ARG A 237 -13.44 -13.85 6.57
C ARG A 237 -13.26 -13.84 8.10
N GLY A 238 -12.34 -12.99 8.58
CA GLY A 238 -12.01 -12.86 9.99
C GLY A 238 -11.00 -13.88 10.52
N HIS A 239 -10.60 -14.87 9.73
CA HIS A 239 -9.60 -15.85 10.11
C HIS A 239 -8.22 -15.48 9.60
N GLY A 240 -7.18 -15.76 10.38
CA GLY A 240 -5.80 -15.62 10.00
C GLY A 240 -5.23 -16.92 9.44
N ILE A 241 -4.82 -16.91 8.17
CA ILE A 241 -4.30 -18.08 7.47
C ILE A 241 -2.84 -17.83 7.14
N PRO A 242 -1.89 -18.53 7.82
CA PRO A 242 -0.47 -18.39 7.53
C PRO A 242 -0.08 -19.21 6.30
N TRP A 243 0.72 -18.61 5.42
CA TRP A 243 1.30 -19.21 4.24
C TRP A 243 2.81 -19.06 4.27
N LYS A 244 3.53 -20.13 4.02
CA LYS A 244 4.98 -20.07 3.92
C LYS A 244 5.40 -19.64 2.51
N GLY A 245 6.29 -18.66 2.44
CA GLY A 245 6.82 -18.10 1.21
C GLY A 245 6.43 -16.63 1.03
N ASN A 246 6.85 -16.07 -0.08
CA ASN A 246 6.60 -14.70 -0.50
C ASN A 246 5.24 -14.54 -1.20
N TYR A 247 4.98 -13.35 -1.76
CA TYR A 247 3.73 -13.04 -2.43
C TYR A 247 3.44 -13.97 -3.63
N SER A 248 4.43 -14.24 -4.48
CA SER A 248 4.28 -15.14 -5.64
C SER A 248 3.92 -16.56 -5.21
N SER A 249 4.60 -17.10 -4.21
CA SER A 249 4.28 -18.41 -3.63
C SER A 249 2.88 -18.47 -3.03
N TRP A 250 2.47 -17.41 -2.31
CA TRP A 250 1.13 -17.31 -1.75
C TRP A 250 0.07 -17.33 -2.84
N LEU A 251 0.29 -16.60 -3.94
CA LEU A 251 -0.65 -16.52 -5.06
C LEU A 251 -0.90 -17.91 -5.67
N GLU A 252 0.15 -18.67 -5.97
CA GLU A 252 0.04 -20.04 -6.50
C GLU A 252 -0.69 -20.98 -5.55
N GLN A 253 -0.34 -20.92 -4.25
CA GLN A 253 -0.96 -21.76 -3.23
C GLN A 253 -2.44 -21.41 -3.06
N LYS A 254 -2.78 -20.12 -3.11
CA LYS A 254 -4.15 -19.62 -3.03
C LYS A 254 -4.99 -20.08 -4.23
N GLU A 255 -4.47 -19.99 -5.45
CA GLU A 255 -5.16 -20.47 -6.64
C GLU A 255 -5.48 -21.96 -6.55
N LYS A 256 -4.51 -22.79 -6.18
CA LYS A 256 -4.73 -24.24 -5.96
C LYS A 256 -5.77 -24.53 -4.88
N ARG A 257 -5.75 -23.77 -3.78
CA ARG A 257 -6.75 -23.90 -2.72
C ARG A 257 -8.14 -23.58 -3.24
N LEU A 258 -8.30 -22.49 -4.00
CA LEU A 258 -9.58 -22.08 -4.56
C LEU A 258 -10.15 -23.10 -5.55
N GLU A 259 -9.31 -23.65 -6.41
CA GLU A 259 -9.72 -24.74 -7.31
C GLU A 259 -10.23 -25.95 -6.55
N ASN A 260 -9.55 -26.32 -5.45
CA ASN A 260 -9.95 -27.44 -4.61
C ASN A 260 -11.25 -27.15 -3.86
N GLU A 261 -11.42 -25.93 -3.33
CA GLU A 261 -12.67 -25.49 -2.70
C GLU A 261 -13.84 -25.51 -3.69
N ALA A 262 -13.63 -25.02 -4.92
CA ALA A 262 -14.64 -25.04 -5.97
C ALA A 262 -15.04 -26.48 -6.38
N LYS A 263 -14.07 -27.38 -6.51
CA LYS A 263 -14.31 -28.79 -6.81
C LYS A 263 -15.10 -29.47 -5.67
N SER A 264 -14.72 -29.20 -4.42
CA SER A 264 -15.39 -29.73 -3.21
C SER A 264 -16.82 -29.22 -3.13
N GLU A 265 -17.04 -27.92 -3.38
CA GLU A 265 -18.37 -27.31 -3.34
C GLU A 265 -19.27 -27.85 -4.45
N ALA A 266 -18.75 -28.00 -5.69
CA ALA A 266 -19.48 -28.62 -6.78
C ALA A 266 -19.91 -30.07 -6.43
N ALA A 267 -19.02 -30.83 -5.79
CA ALA A 267 -19.32 -32.17 -5.32
C ALA A 267 -20.40 -32.16 -4.22
N ARG A 268 -20.32 -31.22 -3.26
CA ARG A 268 -21.31 -31.02 -2.19
C ARG A 268 -22.68 -30.66 -2.76
N VAL A 269 -22.75 -29.71 -3.68
CA VAL A 269 -24.00 -29.28 -4.32
C VAL A 269 -24.61 -30.45 -5.10
N LYS A 270 -23.79 -31.26 -5.79
CA LYS A 270 -24.26 -32.46 -6.49
C LYS A 270 -24.83 -33.49 -5.52
N ALA A 271 -24.13 -33.75 -4.41
CA ALA A 271 -24.59 -34.65 -3.37
C ALA A 271 -25.90 -34.16 -2.72
N MET A 272 -25.99 -32.85 -2.41
CA MET A 272 -27.18 -32.24 -1.85
C MET A 272 -28.39 -32.33 -2.79
N LYS A 273 -28.20 -32.12 -4.11
CA LYS A 273 -29.26 -32.33 -5.10
C LYS A 273 -29.76 -33.77 -5.12
N GLN A 274 -28.86 -34.75 -5.05
CA GLN A 274 -29.23 -36.16 -5.00
C GLN A 274 -30.00 -36.51 -3.70
N GLU A 275 -29.56 -35.97 -2.56
CA GLU A 275 -30.27 -36.17 -1.29
C GLU A 275 -31.62 -35.44 -1.29
N LEU A 276 -31.72 -34.26 -1.89
CA LEU A 276 -32.99 -33.53 -2.04
C LEU A 276 -33.99 -34.30 -2.88
N GLU A 277 -33.56 -34.86 -4.01
CA GLU A 277 -34.41 -35.72 -4.86
C GLU A 277 -34.88 -36.93 -4.09
N TRP A 278 -33.99 -37.58 -3.30
CA TRP A 278 -34.34 -38.69 -2.47
C TRP A 278 -35.35 -38.29 -1.36
N VAL A 279 -35.16 -37.11 -0.72
CA VAL A 279 -36.11 -36.59 0.31
C VAL A 279 -37.48 -36.30 -0.30
N ARG A 280 -37.53 -35.79 -1.54
CA ARG A 280 -38.76 -35.46 -2.29
C ARG A 280 -39.50 -36.70 -2.80
N GLN A 281 -38.81 -37.80 -3.06
CA GLN A 281 -39.45 -39.04 -3.46
C GLN A 281 -40.39 -39.53 -2.34
N ASN A 282 -41.68 -39.59 -2.63
CA ASN A 282 -42.67 -40.13 -1.73
C ASN A 282 -42.34 -41.59 -1.45
N ALA A 283 -42.15 -41.93 -0.20
CA ALA A 283 -42.00 -43.32 0.24
C ALA A 283 -43.32 -44.06 0.01
N LYS A 284 -43.47 -44.67 -1.15
CA LYS A 284 -44.46 -45.74 -1.36
C LYS A 284 -43.97 -46.95 -0.60
N GLY A 285 -44.42 -47.10 0.66
CA GLY A 285 -44.12 -48.28 1.48
C GLY A 285 -43.50 -47.94 2.83
N ARG A 286 -43.86 -48.71 3.83
CA ARG A 286 -43.66 -48.65 5.27
C ARG A 286 -42.20 -48.58 5.81
N GLN A 287 -41.25 -48.01 5.11
CA GLN A 287 -39.91 -47.85 5.68
C GLN A 287 -39.68 -46.39 6.09
N ALA A 288 -39.48 -46.20 7.38
CA ALA A 288 -39.06 -44.89 7.92
C ALA A 288 -37.75 -44.46 7.26
N LYS A 289 -37.71 -43.24 6.75
CA LYS A 289 -36.47 -42.64 6.19
C LYS A 289 -35.36 -42.71 7.24
N PRO A 290 -34.17 -43.23 6.92
CA PRO A 290 -33.10 -43.38 7.90
C PRO A 290 -32.74 -42.03 8.52
N LYS A 291 -32.82 -41.86 9.83
CA LYS A 291 -32.52 -40.63 10.59
C LYS A 291 -31.13 -40.09 10.25
N ALA A 292 -30.14 -40.96 10.06
CA ALA A 292 -28.79 -40.57 9.71
C ALA A 292 -28.68 -39.83 8.36
N ARG A 293 -29.51 -40.18 7.37
CA ARG A 293 -29.50 -39.56 6.07
C ARG A 293 -30.20 -38.20 6.04
N LEU A 294 -31.27 -38.07 6.85
CA LEU A 294 -31.91 -36.77 7.09
C LEU A 294 -30.99 -35.81 7.83
N ALA A 295 -30.33 -36.29 8.91
CA ALA A 295 -29.35 -35.49 9.65
C ALA A 295 -28.19 -35.01 8.75
N ARG A 296 -27.69 -35.87 7.86
CA ARG A 296 -26.65 -35.51 6.88
C ARG A 296 -27.13 -34.48 5.88
N PHE A 297 -28.38 -34.54 5.43
CA PHE A 297 -28.97 -33.51 4.57
C PHE A 297 -29.11 -32.17 5.30
N GLU A 298 -29.58 -32.20 6.57
CA GLU A 298 -29.67 -30.99 7.41
C GLU A 298 -28.30 -30.38 7.66
N GLU A 299 -27.29 -31.21 7.96
CA GLU A 299 -25.89 -30.75 8.09
C GLU A 299 -25.37 -30.10 6.83
N MET A 300 -25.57 -30.72 5.66
CA MET A 300 -25.17 -30.14 4.36
C MET A 300 -25.98 -28.89 3.99
N SER A 301 -27.25 -28.81 4.41
CA SER A 301 -28.12 -27.65 4.17
C SER A 301 -27.80 -26.48 5.08
N ASN A 302 -27.37 -26.74 6.32
CA ASN A 302 -27.00 -25.72 7.30
C ASN A 302 -25.57 -25.21 7.12
N TYR A 303 -24.77 -25.87 6.26
CA TYR A 303 -23.46 -25.39 5.91
C TYR A 303 -23.59 -24.14 5.07
N GLU A 304 -23.35 -22.97 5.68
CA GLU A 304 -23.26 -21.70 4.99
C GLU A 304 -21.96 -21.66 4.15
N TYR A 305 -22.08 -22.06 2.90
CA TYR A 305 -21.07 -21.75 1.91
C TYR A 305 -21.14 -20.23 1.66
N GLN A 306 -20.22 -19.51 2.27
CA GLN A 306 -20.04 -18.10 1.92
C GLN A 306 -19.49 -18.05 0.50
N LYS A 307 -20.41 -17.90 -0.47
CA LYS A 307 -20.04 -17.67 -1.86
C LYS A 307 -18.99 -16.56 -1.89
N ARG A 308 -17.79 -16.91 -2.31
CA ARG A 308 -16.79 -15.92 -2.58
C ARG A 308 -17.33 -15.01 -3.68
N ASN A 309 -17.07 -13.76 -3.53
CA ASN A 309 -17.41 -12.78 -4.55
C ASN A 309 -16.88 -13.27 -5.89
N GLU A 310 -17.76 -13.42 -6.85
CA GLU A 310 -17.43 -13.67 -8.24
C GLU A 310 -16.31 -12.72 -8.65
N THR A 311 -15.35 -13.21 -9.45
CA THR A 311 -14.24 -12.46 -10.02
C THR A 311 -14.68 -11.04 -10.33
N GLN A 312 -14.02 -10.06 -9.72
CA GLN A 312 -14.32 -8.65 -9.97
C GLN A 312 -13.82 -8.34 -11.38
N GLU A 313 -14.70 -8.32 -12.35
CA GLU A 313 -14.37 -7.89 -13.71
C GLU A 313 -14.75 -6.41 -13.82
N ILE A 314 -13.75 -5.52 -13.74
CA ILE A 314 -13.92 -4.11 -14.08
C ILE A 314 -13.93 -4.01 -15.61
N PHE A 315 -14.93 -3.38 -16.17
CA PHE A 315 -15.00 -3.08 -17.59
C PHE A 315 -14.90 -1.57 -17.80
N ILE A 316 -13.94 -1.14 -18.63
CA ILE A 316 -13.73 0.27 -18.96
C ILE A 316 -14.24 0.51 -20.39
N PRO A 317 -15.37 1.22 -20.53
CA PRO A 317 -15.93 1.48 -21.84
C PRO A 317 -15.16 2.56 -22.59
N VAL A 318 -15.07 2.44 -23.89
CA VAL A 318 -14.60 3.49 -24.80
C VAL A 318 -15.80 3.99 -25.60
N ALA A 319 -16.12 5.29 -25.47
CA ALA A 319 -17.25 5.89 -26.17
C ALA A 319 -16.92 6.16 -27.65
N GLU A 320 -15.70 6.60 -27.96
CA GLU A 320 -15.26 6.96 -29.30
C GLU A 320 -13.86 6.43 -29.59
N ARG A 321 -13.63 6.04 -30.86
CA ARG A 321 -12.31 5.52 -31.29
C ARG A 321 -11.25 6.61 -31.19
N LEU A 322 -10.10 6.28 -30.60
CA LEU A 322 -8.93 7.15 -30.51
C LEU A 322 -8.23 7.22 -31.87
N GLY A 323 -7.86 8.43 -32.30
CA GLY A 323 -7.04 8.67 -33.48
C GLY A 323 -5.55 8.42 -33.22
N ASN A 324 -4.73 8.63 -34.26
CA ASN A 324 -3.28 8.41 -34.15
C ASN A 324 -2.54 9.54 -33.41
N GLU A 325 -3.13 10.73 -33.34
CA GLU A 325 -2.62 11.83 -32.55
C GLU A 325 -3.29 11.81 -31.18
N VAL A 326 -2.50 11.56 -30.13
CA VAL A 326 -3.00 11.45 -28.77
C VAL A 326 -2.53 12.65 -27.96
N ILE A 327 -1.32 12.62 -27.45
CA ILE A 327 -0.71 13.69 -26.67
C ILE A 327 0.74 13.82 -27.12
N GLU A 328 1.19 15.06 -27.41
CA GLU A 328 2.56 15.35 -27.79
C GLU A 328 3.07 16.57 -27.00
N PHE A 329 4.21 16.42 -26.38
CA PHE A 329 4.96 17.48 -25.73
C PHE A 329 6.08 17.93 -26.66
N VAL A 330 6.19 19.24 -26.91
CA VAL A 330 7.20 19.84 -27.78
C VAL A 330 7.97 20.90 -27.02
N ASN A 331 9.22 20.59 -26.65
CA ASN A 331 10.15 21.46 -25.92
C ASN A 331 9.53 22.14 -24.70
N VAL A 332 8.76 21.37 -23.92
CA VAL A 332 8.02 21.88 -22.76
C VAL A 332 8.95 22.08 -21.58
N SER A 333 8.90 23.29 -21.01
CA SER A 333 9.57 23.59 -19.74
C SER A 333 8.57 24.17 -18.74
N LYS A 334 8.75 23.84 -17.45
CA LYS A 334 7.91 24.32 -16.36
C LYS A 334 8.71 24.49 -15.08
N SER A 335 8.54 25.64 -14.44
CA SER A 335 9.16 25.99 -13.16
C SER A 335 8.13 26.54 -12.17
N PHE A 336 8.43 26.42 -10.88
CA PHE A 336 7.68 27.08 -9.81
C PHE A 336 8.67 27.76 -8.86
N GLY A 337 8.59 29.09 -8.80
CA GLY A 337 9.57 29.90 -8.07
C GLY A 337 10.97 29.69 -8.62
N ASP A 338 11.91 29.29 -7.77
CA ASP A 338 13.31 29.05 -8.15
C ASP A 338 13.60 27.60 -8.57
N LYS A 339 12.57 26.73 -8.65
CA LYS A 339 12.72 25.30 -8.95
C LYS A 339 12.22 25.00 -10.36
N VAL A 340 13.10 24.50 -11.21
CA VAL A 340 12.73 23.94 -12.52
C VAL A 340 12.27 22.50 -12.31
N LEU A 341 11.03 22.17 -12.66
CA LEU A 341 10.49 20.80 -12.57
C LEU A 341 10.68 20.03 -13.88
N ILE A 342 10.49 20.68 -15.00
CA ILE A 342 10.56 20.11 -16.34
C ILE A 342 11.42 21.03 -17.18
N ASP A 343 12.43 20.49 -17.84
CA ASP A 343 13.38 21.21 -18.67
C ASP A 343 13.45 20.56 -20.07
N ASP A 344 12.96 21.29 -21.08
CA ASP A 344 13.00 20.90 -22.51
C ASP A 344 12.44 19.47 -22.80
N LEU A 345 11.29 19.15 -22.24
CA LEU A 345 10.68 17.82 -22.40
C LEU A 345 9.95 17.71 -23.75
N SER A 346 10.34 16.71 -24.55
CA SER A 346 9.68 16.36 -25.80
C SER A 346 9.43 14.86 -25.87
N PHE A 347 8.18 14.46 -26.03
CA PHE A 347 7.77 13.08 -26.27
C PHE A 347 6.38 13.01 -26.87
N LYS A 348 6.03 11.85 -27.43
CA LYS A 348 4.70 11.58 -28.00
C LYS A 348 4.13 10.29 -27.43
N VAL A 349 2.87 10.33 -27.01
CA VAL A 349 2.13 9.16 -26.55
C VAL A 349 1.59 8.41 -27.76
N PRO A 350 1.99 7.15 -28.00
CA PRO A 350 1.43 6.33 -29.06
C PRO A 350 -0.05 5.98 -28.79
N ALA A 351 -0.84 5.84 -29.85
CA ALA A 351 -2.22 5.36 -29.71
C ALA A 351 -2.25 3.93 -29.20
N GLY A 352 -3.08 3.67 -28.18
CA GLY A 352 -3.15 2.38 -27.50
C GLY A 352 -2.02 2.11 -26.51
N ALA A 353 -1.10 3.05 -26.27
CA ALA A 353 -0.03 2.90 -25.28
C ALA A 353 -0.52 3.09 -23.86
N ILE A 354 0.08 2.34 -22.95
CA ILE A 354 -0.02 2.55 -21.51
C ILE A 354 1.33 3.11 -21.03
N VAL A 355 1.35 4.39 -20.67
CA VAL A 355 2.55 5.11 -20.24
C VAL A 355 2.60 5.20 -18.73
N GLY A 356 3.53 4.50 -18.11
CA GLY A 356 3.84 4.63 -16.68
C GLY A 356 4.70 5.86 -16.41
N ILE A 357 4.29 6.73 -15.49
CA ILE A 357 5.03 7.92 -15.09
C ILE A 357 5.65 7.71 -13.72
N ILE A 358 6.96 7.73 -13.65
CA ILE A 358 7.72 7.46 -12.43
C ILE A 358 8.68 8.60 -12.11
N GLY A 359 9.07 8.69 -10.87
CA GLY A 359 10.04 9.68 -10.40
C GLY A 359 9.79 10.05 -8.95
N PRO A 360 10.70 10.81 -8.35
CA PRO A 360 10.61 11.22 -6.96
C PRO A 360 9.34 12.01 -6.64
N ASN A 361 8.97 12.04 -5.37
CA ASN A 361 7.89 12.91 -4.91
C ASN A 361 8.29 14.38 -5.11
N GLY A 362 7.37 15.18 -5.65
CA GLY A 362 7.66 16.58 -5.99
C GLY A 362 8.33 16.80 -7.34
N ALA A 363 8.68 15.76 -8.08
CA ALA A 363 9.34 15.88 -9.40
C ALA A 363 8.51 16.57 -10.50
N GLY A 364 7.21 16.82 -10.25
CA GLY A 364 6.34 17.46 -11.24
C GLY A 364 5.40 16.49 -11.98
N LYS A 365 5.26 15.25 -11.51
CA LYS A 365 4.36 14.23 -12.11
C LYS A 365 2.91 14.72 -12.24
N SER A 366 2.32 15.18 -11.15
CA SER A 366 0.95 15.73 -11.18
C SER A 366 0.85 17.05 -11.94
N THR A 367 1.96 17.81 -12.06
CA THR A 367 2.02 19.01 -12.91
C THR A 367 1.91 18.64 -14.39
N LEU A 368 2.53 17.54 -14.83
CA LEU A 368 2.34 16.99 -16.16
C LEU A 368 0.85 16.73 -16.45
N PHE A 369 0.14 16.07 -15.54
CA PHE A 369 -1.30 15.81 -15.70
C PHE A 369 -2.12 17.10 -15.74
N LYS A 370 -1.78 18.11 -14.91
CA LYS A 370 -2.44 19.41 -14.95
C LYS A 370 -2.23 20.12 -16.28
N MET A 371 -1.04 20.01 -16.89
CA MET A 371 -0.77 20.59 -18.22
C MET A 371 -1.56 19.87 -19.32
N ILE A 372 -1.63 18.53 -19.28
CA ILE A 372 -2.44 17.73 -20.22
C ILE A 372 -3.92 18.07 -20.07
N ALA A 373 -4.41 18.23 -18.84
CA ALA A 373 -5.80 18.60 -18.57
C ALA A 373 -6.12 20.09 -18.84
N GLY A 374 -5.13 20.90 -19.27
CA GLY A 374 -5.29 22.33 -19.51
C GLY A 374 -5.48 23.18 -18.26
N LYS A 375 -5.29 22.60 -17.06
CA LYS A 375 -5.39 23.31 -15.77
C LYS A 375 -4.14 24.13 -15.45
N GLU A 376 -3.01 23.83 -16.10
CA GLU A 376 -1.74 24.51 -15.96
C GLU A 376 -1.15 24.75 -17.35
N GLN A 377 -0.43 25.87 -17.53
CA GLN A 377 0.26 26.18 -18.79
C GLN A 377 1.76 25.94 -18.65
N PRO A 378 2.45 25.44 -19.68
CA PRO A 378 3.91 25.41 -19.71
C PRO A 378 4.50 26.84 -19.74
N ASP A 379 5.69 27.02 -19.20
CA ASP A 379 6.40 28.28 -19.26
C ASP A 379 7.01 28.52 -20.67
N SER A 380 7.39 27.40 -21.33
CA SER A 380 7.81 27.40 -22.75
C SER A 380 7.42 26.05 -23.38
N GLY A 381 7.39 26.02 -24.72
CA GLY A 381 6.96 24.86 -25.48
C GLY A 381 5.44 24.74 -25.60
N GLU A 382 4.98 23.61 -26.10
CA GLU A 382 3.57 23.36 -26.36
C GLU A 382 3.17 21.93 -26.02
N VAL A 383 1.98 21.77 -25.44
CA VAL A 383 1.31 20.47 -25.25
C VAL A 383 0.20 20.35 -26.28
N LYS A 384 0.36 19.45 -27.24
CA LYS A 384 -0.63 19.18 -28.28
C LYS A 384 -1.50 18.00 -27.91
N ILE A 385 -2.81 18.19 -28.04
CA ILE A 385 -3.82 17.15 -27.75
C ILE A 385 -4.59 16.87 -29.03
N GLY A 386 -4.68 15.60 -29.40
CA GLY A 386 -5.39 15.17 -30.60
C GLY A 386 -6.88 15.51 -30.57
N GLN A 387 -7.45 15.84 -31.72
CA GLN A 387 -8.86 16.27 -31.82
C GLN A 387 -9.87 15.22 -31.39
N THR A 388 -9.50 13.93 -31.45
CA THR A 388 -10.36 12.80 -31.06
C THR A 388 -10.23 12.42 -29.60
N VAL A 389 -9.34 13.10 -28.84
CA VAL A 389 -9.05 12.78 -27.44
C VAL A 389 -10.20 13.22 -26.54
N LYS A 390 -10.75 12.26 -25.79
CA LYS A 390 -11.65 12.49 -24.67
C LYS A 390 -10.98 12.00 -23.42
N MET A 391 -10.60 12.91 -22.54
CA MET A 391 -9.86 12.57 -21.33
C MET A 391 -10.79 12.26 -20.15
N SER A 392 -10.44 11.23 -19.39
CA SER A 392 -10.97 10.98 -18.05
C SER A 392 -9.81 11.06 -17.05
N LEU A 393 -9.89 11.99 -16.11
CA LEU A 393 -8.87 12.23 -15.09
C LEU A 393 -9.32 11.67 -13.75
N ILE A 394 -8.53 10.79 -13.17
CA ILE A 394 -8.68 10.30 -11.80
C ILE A 394 -7.53 10.91 -11.00
N ASP A 395 -7.85 11.93 -10.20
CA ASP A 395 -6.90 12.63 -9.36
C ASP A 395 -7.03 12.24 -7.87
N GLN A 396 -6.02 12.60 -7.08
CA GLN A 396 -5.98 12.33 -5.64
C GLN A 396 -7.00 13.17 -4.85
N SER A 397 -7.50 14.28 -5.40
CA SER A 397 -8.42 15.19 -4.71
C SER A 397 -9.82 14.60 -4.51
N ARG A 398 -10.15 13.54 -5.29
CA ARG A 398 -11.46 12.89 -5.28
C ARG A 398 -12.62 13.88 -5.45
N GLU A 399 -12.37 14.93 -6.20
CA GLU A 399 -13.38 15.90 -6.59
C GLU A 399 -14.47 15.21 -7.42
N GLY A 400 -15.74 15.61 -7.20
CA GLY A 400 -16.87 15.04 -7.92
C GLY A 400 -17.70 14.02 -7.13
N LEU A 401 -17.26 13.54 -5.97
CA LEU A 401 -18.10 12.76 -5.07
C LEU A 401 -18.96 13.66 -4.20
N GLN A 402 -20.26 13.36 -4.15
CA GLN A 402 -21.21 14.07 -3.30
C GLN A 402 -21.27 13.37 -1.93
N ASN A 403 -20.68 14.03 -0.92
CA ASN A 403 -20.48 13.46 0.41
C ASN A 403 -21.78 13.06 1.14
N ASP A 404 -22.88 13.76 0.86
CA ASP A 404 -24.17 13.55 1.51
C ASP A 404 -25.07 12.54 0.78
N LYS A 405 -24.64 12.07 -0.40
CA LYS A 405 -25.36 11.05 -1.16
C LYS A 405 -24.86 9.65 -0.83
N THR A 406 -25.72 8.66 -1.08
CA THR A 406 -25.33 7.25 -0.96
C THR A 406 -24.32 6.87 -2.05
N VAL A 407 -23.66 5.73 -1.87
CA VAL A 407 -22.80 5.12 -2.91
C VAL A 407 -23.61 4.93 -4.20
N PHE A 408 -24.83 4.40 -4.07
CA PHE A 408 -25.72 4.20 -5.20
C PHE A 408 -26.08 5.51 -5.91
N ASP A 409 -26.49 6.54 -5.17
CA ASP A 409 -26.90 7.81 -5.76
C ASP A 409 -25.75 8.58 -6.41
N ASN A 410 -24.52 8.40 -5.93
CA ASN A 410 -23.32 8.98 -6.55
C ASN A 410 -23.04 8.43 -7.96
N ILE A 411 -23.46 7.19 -8.22
CA ILE A 411 -23.24 6.50 -9.49
C ILE A 411 -24.50 6.56 -10.37
N ALA A 412 -25.64 6.25 -9.78
CA ALA A 412 -26.90 6.14 -10.50
C ALA A 412 -27.48 7.49 -10.96
N GLU A 413 -27.25 8.55 -10.19
CA GLU A 413 -27.80 9.90 -10.47
C GLU A 413 -29.29 9.88 -10.83
N GLY A 414 -30.05 8.99 -10.15
CA GLY A 414 -31.49 8.80 -10.39
C GLY A 414 -31.85 7.82 -11.50
N ARG A 415 -30.87 7.10 -12.06
CA ARG A 415 -31.08 6.08 -13.11
C ARG A 415 -30.79 4.69 -12.57
N ASP A 416 -31.70 3.75 -12.69
CA ASP A 416 -31.46 2.34 -12.33
C ASP A 416 -30.55 1.62 -13.33
N ILE A 417 -30.53 2.06 -14.59
CA ILE A 417 -29.72 1.52 -15.67
C ILE A 417 -28.72 2.60 -16.11
N LEU A 418 -27.46 2.24 -16.08
CA LEU A 418 -26.34 3.09 -16.51
C LEU A 418 -25.99 2.79 -17.95
N GLN A 419 -25.75 3.82 -18.73
CA GLN A 419 -25.16 3.69 -20.05
C GLN A 419 -23.64 3.78 -19.89
N VAL A 420 -22.95 2.67 -20.17
CA VAL A 420 -21.51 2.52 -20.04
C VAL A 420 -20.95 2.27 -21.45
N GLY A 421 -20.59 3.35 -22.14
CA GLY A 421 -20.28 3.32 -23.58
C GLY A 421 -21.52 2.94 -24.42
N GLN A 422 -21.44 1.80 -25.11
CA GLN A 422 -22.55 1.23 -25.91
C GLN A 422 -23.39 0.21 -25.13
N PHE A 423 -23.05 -0.07 -23.87
CA PHE A 423 -23.69 -1.09 -23.05
C PHE A 423 -24.60 -0.47 -21.99
N GLU A 424 -25.68 -1.17 -21.69
CA GLU A 424 -26.57 -0.86 -20.58
C GLU A 424 -26.34 -1.84 -19.44
N ILE A 425 -26.03 -1.32 -18.24
CA ILE A 425 -25.75 -2.14 -17.06
C ILE A 425 -26.59 -1.59 -15.89
N PRO A 426 -27.26 -2.45 -15.10
CA PRO A 426 -27.90 -2.03 -13.88
C PRO A 426 -26.89 -1.40 -12.91
N ALA A 427 -27.21 -0.23 -12.35
CA ALA A 427 -26.31 0.52 -11.47
C ALA A 427 -25.81 -0.32 -10.27
N ARG A 428 -26.67 -1.17 -9.70
CA ARG A 428 -26.31 -2.08 -8.60
C ARG A 428 -25.29 -3.13 -9.03
N GLN A 429 -25.41 -3.67 -10.24
CA GLN A 429 -24.47 -4.63 -10.80
C GLN A 429 -23.12 -3.97 -11.10
N TYR A 430 -23.13 -2.77 -11.66
CA TYR A 430 -21.93 -1.98 -11.89
C TYR A 430 -21.16 -1.73 -10.59
N LEU A 431 -21.84 -1.25 -9.54
CA LEU A 431 -21.25 -1.07 -8.22
C LEU A 431 -20.70 -2.36 -7.60
N GLY A 432 -21.36 -3.48 -7.86
CA GLY A 432 -20.88 -4.81 -7.44
C GLY A 432 -19.50 -5.16 -7.99
N ARG A 433 -19.16 -4.70 -9.20
CA ARG A 433 -17.84 -4.89 -9.83
C ARG A 433 -16.72 -4.13 -9.11
N PHE A 434 -17.05 -3.05 -8.39
CA PHE A 434 -16.12 -2.28 -7.54
C PHE A 434 -16.22 -2.67 -6.06
N ASN A 435 -16.71 -3.88 -5.77
CA ASN A 435 -16.84 -4.43 -4.42
C ASN A 435 -17.79 -3.66 -3.48
N PHE A 436 -18.80 -2.97 -4.03
CA PHE A 436 -19.90 -2.44 -3.25
C PHE A 436 -21.11 -3.38 -3.34
N LYS A 437 -21.38 -4.15 -2.27
CA LYS A 437 -22.42 -5.19 -2.27
C LYS A 437 -23.48 -4.92 -1.21
N GLY A 438 -24.72 -5.30 -1.53
CA GLY A 438 -25.84 -5.26 -0.59
C GLY A 438 -25.96 -3.90 0.12
N SER A 439 -25.81 -3.90 1.44
CA SER A 439 -25.92 -2.72 2.29
C SER A 439 -24.86 -1.64 2.04
N ASP A 440 -23.71 -1.99 1.47
CA ASP A 440 -22.63 -1.02 1.20
C ASP A 440 -23.07 0.03 0.19
N GLN A 441 -23.95 -0.33 -0.76
CA GLN A 441 -24.48 0.61 -1.75
C GLN A 441 -25.39 1.69 -1.14
N SER A 442 -25.93 1.44 0.05
CA SER A 442 -26.78 2.38 0.78
C SER A 442 -26.01 3.24 1.78
N LYS A 443 -24.70 3.01 1.97
CA LYS A 443 -23.88 3.87 2.81
C LYS A 443 -23.74 5.26 2.21
N ILE A 444 -23.72 6.29 3.07
CA ILE A 444 -23.47 7.67 2.67
C ILE A 444 -21.98 7.83 2.38
N ALA A 445 -21.60 8.52 1.30
CA ALA A 445 -20.23 8.63 0.84
C ALA A 445 -19.25 9.20 1.90
N ARG A 446 -19.71 10.09 2.80
CA ARG A 446 -18.89 10.59 3.92
C ARG A 446 -18.52 9.55 4.97
N GLN A 447 -19.25 8.42 5.04
CA GLN A 447 -19.02 7.34 6.01
C GLN A 447 -18.06 6.26 5.47
N LEU A 448 -17.67 6.40 4.21
CA LEU A 448 -16.76 5.46 3.56
C LEU A 448 -15.33 5.65 4.06
N SER A 449 -14.60 4.54 4.19
CA SER A 449 -13.15 4.57 4.39
C SER A 449 -12.45 5.19 3.18
N GLY A 450 -11.18 5.58 3.34
CA GLY A 450 -10.35 6.11 2.25
C GLY A 450 -10.36 5.22 1.01
N GLY A 451 -10.14 3.92 1.17
CA GLY A 451 -10.16 2.95 0.10
C GLY A 451 -11.54 2.74 -0.54
N GLU A 452 -12.64 2.75 0.25
CA GLU A 452 -13.99 2.71 -0.31
C GLU A 452 -14.30 3.97 -1.13
N ARG A 453 -13.86 5.13 -0.68
CA ARG A 453 -14.01 6.39 -1.43
C ARG A 453 -13.20 6.39 -2.72
N GLY A 454 -11.97 5.87 -2.69
CA GLY A 454 -11.13 5.69 -3.89
C GLY A 454 -11.81 4.80 -4.93
N ARG A 455 -12.33 3.64 -4.53
CA ARG A 455 -13.10 2.75 -5.41
C ARG A 455 -14.35 3.41 -5.99
N LEU A 456 -15.09 4.17 -5.18
CA LEU A 456 -16.28 4.90 -5.65
C LEU A 456 -15.92 5.99 -6.66
N HIS A 457 -14.84 6.72 -6.41
CA HIS A 457 -14.33 7.74 -7.33
C HIS A 457 -13.88 7.13 -8.65
N LEU A 458 -13.13 6.03 -8.59
CA LEU A 458 -12.72 5.25 -9.77
C LEU A 458 -13.96 4.82 -10.59
N ALA A 459 -14.94 4.19 -9.93
CA ALA A 459 -16.16 3.76 -10.58
C ALA A 459 -16.89 4.92 -11.28
N LYS A 460 -17.01 6.07 -10.61
CA LYS A 460 -17.68 7.26 -11.17
C LYS A 460 -16.94 7.81 -12.38
N THR A 461 -15.63 7.91 -12.32
CA THR A 461 -14.82 8.49 -13.39
C THR A 461 -14.80 7.59 -14.63
N LEU A 462 -14.75 6.27 -14.46
CA LEU A 462 -14.76 5.31 -15.57
C LEU A 462 -16.10 5.28 -16.32
N LEU A 463 -17.19 5.68 -15.71
CA LEU A 463 -18.49 5.86 -16.41
C LEU A 463 -18.44 6.92 -17.51
N GLY A 464 -17.52 7.88 -17.41
CA GLY A 464 -17.40 8.98 -18.39
C GLY A 464 -17.03 8.57 -19.81
N GLY A 465 -16.57 7.32 -20.03
CA GLY A 465 -16.30 6.75 -21.34
C GLY A 465 -15.18 7.45 -22.15
N GLY A 466 -14.19 8.04 -21.49
CA GLY A 466 -13.02 8.64 -22.13
C GLY A 466 -12.19 7.61 -22.90
N ASN A 467 -11.49 8.04 -23.96
CA ASN A 467 -10.57 7.21 -24.71
C ASN A 467 -9.09 7.46 -24.36
N VAL A 468 -8.83 8.41 -23.46
CA VAL A 468 -7.53 8.63 -22.80
C VAL A 468 -7.76 8.74 -21.30
N LEU A 469 -7.16 7.84 -20.54
CA LEU A 469 -7.24 7.82 -19.07
C LEU A 469 -5.98 8.42 -18.46
N LEU A 470 -6.15 9.34 -17.53
CA LEU A 470 -5.09 9.90 -16.69
C LEU A 470 -5.34 9.43 -15.26
N LEU A 471 -4.48 8.55 -14.73
CA LEU A 471 -4.60 7.93 -13.43
C LEU A 471 -3.48 8.42 -12.50
N ASP A 472 -3.82 9.17 -11.44
CA ASP A 472 -2.84 9.66 -10.46
C ASP A 472 -2.90 8.79 -9.20
N GLU A 473 -1.90 7.91 -9.03
CA GLU A 473 -1.73 6.97 -7.93
C GLU A 473 -2.98 6.08 -7.66
N PRO A 474 -3.50 5.36 -8.66
CA PRO A 474 -4.71 4.56 -8.49
C PRO A 474 -4.54 3.37 -7.55
N SER A 475 -3.30 2.93 -7.30
CA SER A 475 -2.96 1.79 -6.44
C SER A 475 -3.09 2.08 -4.95
N ASN A 476 -2.92 3.34 -4.50
CA ASN A 476 -2.80 3.70 -3.10
C ASN A 476 -3.99 3.31 -2.21
N ASP A 477 -5.18 3.24 -2.77
CA ASP A 477 -6.42 3.03 -2.01
C ASP A 477 -7.13 1.70 -2.38
N LEU A 478 -6.58 0.93 -3.31
CA LEU A 478 -7.19 -0.30 -3.79
C LEU A 478 -6.60 -1.53 -3.07
N ASP A 479 -7.45 -2.48 -2.71
CA ASP A 479 -6.96 -3.78 -2.29
C ASP A 479 -6.44 -4.59 -3.50
N VAL A 480 -5.63 -5.60 -3.21
CA VAL A 480 -4.93 -6.41 -4.22
C VAL A 480 -5.89 -7.02 -5.26
N GLU A 481 -7.10 -7.44 -4.85
CA GLU A 481 -8.06 -8.05 -5.76
C GLU A 481 -8.68 -6.99 -6.70
N THR A 482 -9.05 -5.83 -6.18
CA THR A 482 -9.55 -4.69 -6.98
C THR A 482 -8.46 -4.15 -7.91
N LEU A 483 -7.22 -4.10 -7.44
CA LEU A 483 -6.09 -3.66 -8.26
C LEU A 483 -5.83 -4.62 -9.42
N ARG A 484 -5.89 -5.94 -9.21
CA ARG A 484 -5.79 -6.94 -10.31
C ARG A 484 -6.91 -6.76 -11.33
N ALA A 485 -8.15 -6.57 -10.86
CA ALA A 485 -9.27 -6.33 -11.78
C ALA A 485 -9.09 -5.04 -12.59
N LEU A 486 -8.49 -4.00 -12.00
CA LEU A 486 -8.14 -2.77 -12.72
C LEU A 486 -7.04 -3.02 -13.75
N GLU A 487 -5.99 -3.77 -13.40
CA GLU A 487 -4.92 -4.15 -14.33
C GLU A 487 -5.48 -4.86 -15.57
N ASP A 488 -6.30 -5.89 -15.36
CA ASP A 488 -6.93 -6.65 -16.45
C ASP A 488 -7.80 -5.74 -17.33
N ALA A 489 -8.58 -4.84 -16.70
CA ALA A 489 -9.40 -3.86 -17.42
C ALA A 489 -8.58 -2.85 -18.22
N LEU A 490 -7.42 -2.42 -17.73
CA LEU A 490 -6.51 -1.50 -18.43
C LEU A 490 -5.82 -2.19 -19.62
N LEU A 491 -5.46 -3.46 -19.48
CA LEU A 491 -4.89 -4.25 -20.58
C LEU A 491 -5.89 -4.49 -21.73
N GLU A 492 -7.18 -4.58 -21.41
CA GLU A 492 -8.26 -4.73 -22.39
C GLU A 492 -8.78 -3.39 -22.94
N PHE A 493 -8.32 -2.27 -22.37
CA PHE A 493 -8.80 -0.95 -22.74
C PHE A 493 -8.35 -0.53 -24.15
N ALA A 494 -9.28 -0.20 -25.01
CA ALA A 494 -9.01 0.15 -26.42
C ALA A 494 -8.54 1.61 -26.63
N GLY A 495 -8.23 2.35 -25.57
CA GLY A 495 -7.68 3.71 -25.60
C GLY A 495 -6.23 3.77 -25.14
N SER A 496 -5.73 4.98 -24.87
CA SER A 496 -4.41 5.19 -24.26
C SER A 496 -4.54 5.53 -22.77
N VAL A 497 -3.54 5.13 -22.01
CA VAL A 497 -3.50 5.37 -20.55
C VAL A 497 -2.20 6.05 -20.19
N MET A 498 -2.25 7.07 -19.35
CA MET A 498 -1.09 7.58 -18.63
C MET A 498 -1.33 7.39 -17.14
N VAL A 499 -0.41 6.74 -16.46
CA VAL A 499 -0.57 6.40 -15.06
C VAL A 499 0.65 6.82 -14.25
N ILE A 500 0.43 7.65 -13.25
CA ILE A 500 1.42 7.93 -12.21
C ILE A 500 1.25 6.84 -11.16
N SER A 501 2.28 6.06 -10.88
CA SER A 501 2.25 5.08 -9.81
C SER A 501 3.65 4.81 -9.24
N HIS A 502 3.69 4.52 -7.96
CA HIS A 502 4.86 4.01 -7.27
C HIS A 502 4.84 2.49 -7.12
N ASP A 503 3.72 1.84 -7.47
CA ASP A 503 3.58 0.39 -7.50
C ASP A 503 4.30 -0.17 -8.74
N ARG A 504 5.52 -0.67 -8.52
CA ARG A 504 6.39 -1.23 -9.56
C ARG A 504 5.77 -2.46 -10.22
N TRP A 505 5.11 -3.32 -9.45
CA TRP A 505 4.43 -4.51 -9.97
C TRP A 505 3.28 -4.14 -10.91
N PHE A 506 2.49 -3.15 -10.53
CA PHE A 506 1.42 -2.62 -11.35
C PHE A 506 1.96 -2.10 -12.70
N LEU A 507 3.00 -1.26 -12.64
CA LEU A 507 3.64 -0.70 -13.84
C LEU A 507 4.29 -1.78 -14.72
N ASP A 508 4.93 -2.76 -14.12
CA ASP A 508 5.58 -3.84 -14.86
C ASP A 508 4.58 -4.69 -15.64
N ARG A 509 3.41 -4.90 -15.06
CA ARG A 509 2.35 -5.68 -15.67
C ARG A 509 1.61 -4.95 -16.80
N ILE A 510 1.38 -3.64 -16.68
CA ILE A 510 0.52 -2.92 -17.63
C ILE A 510 1.26 -1.96 -18.55
N ALA A 511 2.38 -1.37 -18.12
CA ALA A 511 3.05 -0.32 -18.89
C ALA A 511 3.73 -0.87 -20.14
N THR A 512 3.47 -0.20 -21.26
CA THR A 512 4.17 -0.41 -22.53
C THR A 512 5.32 0.57 -22.72
N HIS A 513 5.25 1.72 -22.03
CA HIS A 513 6.26 2.76 -22.06
C HIS A 513 6.42 3.35 -20.65
N ILE A 514 7.60 3.86 -20.34
CA ILE A 514 7.90 4.54 -19.08
C ILE A 514 8.37 5.97 -19.36
N LEU A 515 7.78 6.95 -18.67
CA LEU A 515 8.24 8.33 -18.61
C LEU A 515 8.83 8.57 -17.21
N ALA A 516 10.14 8.62 -17.12
CA ALA A 516 10.87 8.68 -15.86
C ALA A 516 11.53 10.04 -15.63
N CYS A 517 11.36 10.60 -14.41
CA CYS A 517 12.18 11.70 -13.92
C CYS A 517 13.41 11.15 -13.20
N GLU A 518 14.60 11.31 -13.82
CA GLU A 518 15.86 10.76 -13.29
C GLU A 518 16.65 11.75 -12.41
N GLY A 519 16.03 12.86 -11.99
CA GLY A 519 16.66 13.94 -11.22
C GLY A 519 17.08 15.13 -12.10
N ASP A 520 17.49 16.24 -11.48
CA ASP A 520 17.94 17.48 -12.13
C ASP A 520 16.99 17.97 -13.25
N SER A 521 15.66 17.78 -13.05
CA SER A 521 14.59 18.13 -14.02
C SER A 521 14.67 17.37 -15.36
N LYS A 522 15.46 16.30 -15.43
CA LYS A 522 15.64 15.49 -16.62
C LYS A 522 14.60 14.38 -16.69
N TRP A 523 13.85 14.35 -17.79
CA TRP A 523 12.87 13.34 -18.07
C TRP A 523 13.32 12.45 -19.23
N VAL A 524 13.06 11.14 -19.12
CA VAL A 524 13.42 10.15 -20.12
C VAL A 524 12.18 9.36 -20.50
N PHE A 525 11.84 9.33 -21.79
CA PHE A 525 10.79 8.48 -22.33
C PHE A 525 11.41 7.19 -22.85
N PHE A 526 10.97 6.07 -22.32
CA PHE A 526 11.52 4.74 -22.58
C PHE A 526 10.43 3.81 -23.14
N ASP A 527 10.77 3.04 -24.18
CA ASP A 527 9.89 2.02 -24.76
C ASP A 527 10.17 0.67 -24.07
N GLY A 528 9.24 0.21 -23.28
CA GLY A 528 9.35 -1.00 -22.47
C GLY A 528 8.64 -0.87 -21.12
N ASN A 529 8.63 -1.98 -20.36
CA ASN A 529 8.04 -2.04 -19.02
C ASN A 529 8.98 -1.50 -17.93
N TYR A 530 8.54 -1.57 -16.68
CA TYR A 530 9.32 -1.04 -15.55
C TYR A 530 10.66 -1.78 -15.36
N GLN A 531 10.69 -3.12 -15.44
CA GLN A 531 11.92 -3.91 -15.27
C GLN A 531 12.95 -3.61 -16.36
N GLU A 532 12.50 -3.49 -17.60
CA GLU A 532 13.36 -3.15 -18.73
C GLU A 532 13.96 -1.74 -18.59
N TYR A 533 13.14 -0.79 -18.13
CA TYR A 533 13.61 0.56 -17.80
C TYR A 533 14.66 0.55 -16.68
N GLU A 534 14.43 -0.20 -15.59
CA GLU A 534 15.41 -0.29 -14.50
C GLU A 534 16.73 -0.89 -14.95
N ALA A 535 16.67 -1.95 -15.75
CA ALA A 535 17.87 -2.57 -16.31
C ALA A 535 18.65 -1.58 -17.21
N ASP A 536 17.93 -0.78 -18.02
CA ASP A 536 18.54 0.27 -18.84
C ASP A 536 19.12 1.40 -17.98
N LYS A 537 18.41 1.85 -16.95
CA LYS A 537 18.89 2.87 -16.01
C LYS A 537 20.18 2.42 -15.30
N LYS A 538 20.22 1.18 -14.79
CA LYS A 538 21.42 0.61 -14.15
C LYS A 538 22.60 0.52 -15.13
N ARG A 539 22.34 0.17 -16.39
CA ARG A 539 23.37 0.14 -17.44
C ARG A 539 23.92 1.54 -17.78
N ARG A 540 23.07 2.58 -17.84
CA ARG A 540 23.45 3.95 -18.19
C ARG A 540 24.14 4.69 -17.04
N LEU A 541 23.65 4.55 -15.81
CA LEU A 541 24.07 5.35 -14.66
C LEU A 541 25.01 4.60 -13.69
N GLY A 542 25.13 3.27 -13.82
CA GLY A 542 25.86 2.43 -12.89
C GLY A 542 25.08 2.22 -11.56
N GLU A 543 25.58 1.30 -10.72
CA GLU A 543 24.91 0.97 -9.44
C GLU A 543 24.86 2.16 -8.45
N GLU A 544 25.89 3.01 -8.42
CA GLU A 544 25.91 4.18 -7.53
C GLU A 544 24.97 5.31 -8.00
N GLY A 545 24.74 5.43 -9.31
CA GLY A 545 23.84 6.40 -9.89
C GLY A 545 22.36 6.06 -9.68
N SER A 546 22.04 4.79 -9.37
CA SER A 546 20.69 4.30 -9.13
C SER A 546 20.25 4.36 -7.66
N LYS A 547 21.15 4.71 -6.71
CA LYS A 547 20.80 4.84 -5.29
C LYS A 547 19.95 6.08 -5.03
N PRO A 548 18.95 6.00 -4.11
CA PRO A 548 18.13 7.14 -3.76
C PRO A 548 18.99 8.27 -3.19
N LYS A 549 18.77 9.47 -3.71
CA LYS A 549 19.43 10.72 -3.25
C LYS A 549 18.36 11.78 -3.05
N ARG A 550 18.62 12.72 -2.13
CA ARG A 550 17.76 13.91 -2.00
C ARG A 550 17.66 14.63 -3.35
N ILE A 551 16.43 15.04 -3.70
CA ILE A 551 16.17 15.69 -4.99
C ILE A 551 16.94 17.01 -5.05
N LYS A 552 17.80 17.15 -6.06
CA LYS A 552 18.37 18.44 -6.44
C LYS A 552 17.56 18.96 -7.62
N TYR A 553 17.08 20.19 -7.52
CA TYR A 553 16.41 20.87 -8.62
C TYR A 553 17.40 21.77 -9.32
N LYS A 554 17.29 21.85 -10.64
CA LYS A 554 18.06 22.81 -11.42
C LYS A 554 17.60 24.23 -11.03
N PRO A 555 18.49 25.12 -10.58
CA PRO A 555 18.10 26.49 -10.29
C PRO A 555 17.69 27.22 -11.60
N VAL A 556 16.70 28.11 -11.49
CA VAL A 556 16.34 28.98 -12.62
C VAL A 556 17.51 29.90 -12.90
N THR A 557 18.22 29.68 -13.99
CA THR A 557 19.19 30.64 -14.53
C THR A 557 18.40 31.80 -15.14
N ARG A 558 18.47 32.97 -14.47
CA ARG A 558 17.94 34.25 -15.00
C ARG A 558 18.77 34.73 -16.14
#